data_dcc4b2b9fc9dc2353453d3ff1928b532
#
_entry.id   dcc4b2b9fc9dc2353453d3ff1928b532
#
_cell.length_a   1.000
_cell.length_b   1.000
_cell.length_c   1.000
_cell.angle_alpha   90.00
_cell.angle_beta   90.00
_cell.angle_gamma   90.00
#
_symmetry.space_group_name_H-M   'P 1'
#
loop_
_entity.id
_entity.type
_entity.pdbx_description
1 polymer ?
#
loop_
_entity_poly.entity_id
_entity_poly.type
_entity_poly.pdbx_seq_one_letter_code
_entity_poly.pdbx_strand_id
1 'polypeptide(L)'
;MPRFENSFVVDQQIDSVWKFYTDIKHLEIITPKKLELKIIKCTNPEIILGQECWIEGKIIMKKIKWHSKITFFRKHEYTDEMIEGPFKKWIHTHRFSDLGNMKTKIIDEIEYELPFGLLRKMLNKYSKIQLEKIFNHRKNITCLKLNKK
;
A
#
# COMPACT_ATOMS: atom_id res chain seq x y z
N MET A 1 5.22 -7.74 16.80
CA MET A 1 5.26 -6.67 15.79
C MET A 1 3.88 -6.05 15.67
N PRO A 2 3.79 -4.72 15.58
CA PRO A 2 2.53 -4.07 15.27
C PRO A 2 1.98 -4.53 13.93
N ARG A 3 0.66 -4.66 13.87
CA ARG A 3 -0.07 -5.05 12.67
C ARG A 3 -1.19 -4.04 12.42
N PHE A 4 -1.34 -3.65 11.19
CA PHE A 4 -2.43 -2.82 10.71
C PHE A 4 -3.18 -3.56 9.62
N GLU A 5 -4.50 -3.54 9.69
CA GLU A 5 -5.37 -4.13 8.68
C GLU A 5 -6.42 -3.12 8.25
N ASN A 6 -6.67 -3.05 6.97
CA ASN A 6 -7.75 -2.26 6.39
C ASN A 6 -8.46 -3.08 5.32
N SER A 7 -9.78 -2.98 5.26
CA SER A 7 -10.53 -3.58 4.18
C SER A 7 -11.74 -2.75 3.78
N PHE A 8 -12.11 -2.82 2.51
CA PHE A 8 -13.30 -2.17 1.98
C PHE A 8 -13.77 -2.85 0.69
N VAL A 9 -14.98 -2.55 0.27
CA VAL A 9 -15.62 -3.12 -0.91
C VAL A 9 -15.74 -2.05 -2.00
N VAL A 10 -15.44 -2.41 -3.24
CA VAL A 10 -15.68 -1.58 -4.43
C VAL A 10 -16.70 -2.26 -5.34
N ASP A 11 -17.51 -1.43 -6.02
CA ASP A 11 -18.52 -1.88 -6.99
C ASP A 11 -17.87 -2.08 -8.37
N GLN A 12 -17.01 -3.09 -8.44
CA GLN A 12 -16.30 -3.47 -9.66
C GLN A 12 -15.86 -4.94 -9.59
N GLN A 13 -15.79 -5.58 -10.78
CA GLN A 13 -15.31 -6.96 -10.88
C GLN A 13 -13.82 -7.07 -10.52
N ILE A 14 -13.42 -8.22 -10.00
CA ILE A 14 -12.10 -8.44 -9.45
C ILE A 14 -10.95 -8.25 -10.45
N ASP A 15 -11.13 -8.62 -11.72
CA ASP A 15 -10.08 -8.47 -12.73
C ASP A 15 -9.81 -6.99 -13.07
N SER A 16 -10.82 -6.12 -13.03
CA SER A 16 -10.65 -4.68 -13.18
C SER A 16 -9.95 -4.06 -11.98
N VAL A 17 -10.28 -4.50 -10.77
CA VAL A 17 -9.62 -4.07 -9.53
C VAL A 17 -8.17 -4.53 -9.51
N TRP A 18 -7.92 -5.78 -9.88
CA TRP A 18 -6.58 -6.35 -9.99
C TRP A 18 -5.69 -5.58 -10.97
N LYS A 19 -6.21 -5.29 -12.17
CA LYS A 19 -5.51 -4.50 -13.18
C LYS A 19 -5.16 -3.09 -12.68
N PHE A 20 -6.08 -2.45 -11.95
CA PHE A 20 -5.85 -1.14 -11.35
C PHE A 20 -4.71 -1.17 -10.33
N TYR A 21 -4.70 -2.15 -9.42
CA TYR A 21 -3.71 -2.24 -8.34
C TYR A 21 -2.34 -2.76 -8.79
N THR A 22 -2.29 -3.52 -9.88
CA THR A 22 -1.02 -4.04 -10.42
C THR A 22 -0.32 -3.11 -11.40
N ASP A 23 -0.94 -2.01 -11.81
CA ASP A 23 -0.28 -0.92 -12.50
C ASP A 23 0.33 0.03 -11.47
N ILE A 24 1.66 0.07 -11.41
CA ILE A 24 2.39 0.84 -10.39
C ILE A 24 2.07 2.34 -10.41
N LYS A 25 1.66 2.89 -11.53
CA LYS A 25 1.27 4.31 -11.65
C LYS A 25 0.14 4.71 -10.71
N HIS A 26 -0.76 3.78 -10.42
CA HIS A 26 -1.89 4.05 -9.53
C HIS A 26 -1.49 4.28 -8.08
N LEU A 27 -0.30 3.84 -7.66
CA LEU A 27 0.19 4.10 -6.31
C LEU A 27 0.28 5.61 -6.01
N GLU A 28 0.77 6.41 -6.95
CA GLU A 28 0.81 7.87 -6.79
C GLU A 28 -0.60 8.47 -6.75
N ILE A 29 -1.52 7.95 -7.57
CA ILE A 29 -2.91 8.43 -7.66
C ILE A 29 -3.68 8.22 -6.35
N ILE A 30 -3.54 7.06 -5.72
CA ILE A 30 -4.27 6.71 -4.50
C ILE A 30 -3.58 7.19 -3.22
N THR A 31 -2.37 7.71 -3.29
CA THR A 31 -1.62 8.19 -2.12
C THR A 31 -1.95 9.67 -1.83
N PRO A 32 -2.15 10.05 -0.56
CA PRO A 32 -2.40 11.45 -0.19
C PRO A 32 -1.31 12.39 -0.71
N LYS A 33 -1.71 13.49 -1.34
CA LYS A 33 -0.77 14.48 -1.92
C LYS A 33 0.23 15.05 -0.91
N LYS A 34 -0.16 15.15 0.36
CA LYS A 34 0.72 15.63 1.44
C LYS A 34 1.96 14.76 1.65
N LEU A 35 1.93 13.49 1.23
CA LEU A 35 3.08 12.58 1.31
C LEU A 35 4.06 12.78 0.16
N GLU A 36 3.70 13.57 -0.86
CA GLU A 36 4.55 13.87 -2.02
C GLU A 36 5.20 12.62 -2.61
N LEU A 37 4.44 11.50 -2.63
CA LEU A 37 4.95 10.23 -3.10
C LEU A 37 5.27 10.29 -4.59
N LYS A 38 6.50 9.89 -4.95
CA LYS A 38 6.97 9.86 -6.31
C LYS A 38 7.74 8.56 -6.57
N ILE A 39 7.32 7.85 -7.60
CA ILE A 39 8.03 6.67 -8.08
C ILE A 39 9.24 7.14 -8.90
N ILE A 40 10.44 6.82 -8.45
CA ILE A 40 11.68 7.21 -9.12
C ILE A 40 11.99 6.24 -10.25
N LYS A 41 11.92 4.95 -9.95
CA LYS A 41 12.08 3.87 -10.95
C LYS A 41 11.50 2.58 -10.41
N CYS A 42 11.07 1.70 -11.30
CA CYS A 42 10.75 0.31 -11.03
C CYS A 42 11.39 -0.57 -12.09
N THR A 43 11.74 -1.81 -11.73
CA THR A 43 12.30 -2.79 -12.67
C THR A 43 11.27 -3.30 -13.67
N ASN A 44 9.98 -3.11 -13.38
CA ASN A 44 8.86 -3.45 -14.27
C ASN A 44 7.69 -2.47 -14.02
N PRO A 45 6.91 -2.05 -15.05
CA PRO A 45 5.75 -1.18 -14.88
C PRO A 45 4.56 -1.85 -14.19
N GLU A 46 4.49 -3.18 -14.23
CA GLU A 46 3.46 -3.97 -13.57
C GLU A 46 4.02 -4.73 -12.38
N ILE A 47 3.16 -4.95 -11.38
CA ILE A 47 3.52 -5.77 -10.21
C ILE A 47 3.71 -7.22 -10.66
N ILE A 48 4.90 -7.73 -10.46
CA ILE A 48 5.30 -9.14 -10.67
C ILE A 48 6.24 -9.60 -9.58
N LEU A 49 6.40 -10.90 -9.41
CA LEU A 49 7.36 -11.45 -8.46
C LEU A 49 8.78 -10.93 -8.75
N GLY A 50 9.45 -10.43 -7.71
CA GLY A 50 10.81 -9.91 -7.81
C GLY A 50 10.93 -8.47 -8.33
N GLN A 51 9.84 -7.83 -8.71
CA GLN A 51 9.86 -6.40 -9.06
C GLN A 51 10.42 -5.59 -7.90
N GLU A 52 11.29 -4.65 -8.21
CA GLU A 52 11.83 -3.69 -7.25
C GLU A 52 11.46 -2.26 -7.66
N CYS A 53 11.09 -1.45 -6.67
CA CYS A 53 10.74 -0.04 -6.84
C CYS A 53 11.49 0.84 -5.86
N TRP A 54 11.95 1.99 -6.36
CA TRP A 54 12.53 3.08 -5.58
C TRP A 54 11.58 4.25 -5.60
N ILE A 55 11.16 4.66 -4.42
CA ILE A 55 10.11 5.65 -4.20
C ILE A 55 10.66 6.73 -3.28
N GLU A 56 10.31 7.97 -3.53
CA GLU A 56 10.53 9.09 -2.62
C GLU A 56 9.19 9.58 -2.08
N GLY A 57 9.22 10.10 -0.87
CA GLY A 57 8.05 10.69 -0.25
C GLY A 57 8.43 11.64 0.88
N LYS A 58 7.40 12.10 1.62
CA LYS A 58 7.58 13.02 2.74
C LYS A 58 6.75 12.56 3.93
N ILE A 59 7.40 12.38 5.07
CA ILE A 59 6.74 12.07 6.34
C ILE A 59 7.17 13.12 7.36
N ILE A 60 6.19 13.80 7.98
CA ILE A 60 6.43 14.84 8.99
C ILE A 60 7.50 15.83 8.53
N MET A 61 7.30 16.44 7.35
CA MET A 61 8.19 17.42 6.72
C MET A 61 9.61 16.91 6.39
N LYS A 62 9.89 15.62 6.60
CA LYS A 62 11.16 14.98 6.26
C LYS A 62 11.03 14.17 4.98
N LYS A 63 11.91 14.40 4.03
CA LYS A 63 12.03 13.55 2.83
C LYS A 63 12.51 12.16 3.21
N ILE A 64 11.87 11.14 2.66
CA ILE A 64 12.24 9.75 2.83
C ILE A 64 12.46 9.08 1.48
N LYS A 65 13.36 8.11 1.48
CA LYS A 65 13.56 7.18 0.37
C LYS A 65 13.07 5.81 0.79
N TRP A 66 12.47 5.11 -0.15
CA TRP A 66 11.89 3.80 0.07
C TRP A 66 12.25 2.88 -1.09
N HIS A 67 12.91 1.78 -0.78
CA HIS A 67 13.19 0.71 -1.73
C HIS A 67 12.38 -0.52 -1.32
N SER A 68 11.53 -1.02 -2.20
CA SER A 68 10.70 -2.20 -1.96
C SER A 68 10.87 -3.26 -3.03
N LYS A 69 10.49 -4.47 -2.67
CA LYS A 69 10.53 -5.65 -3.53
C LYS A 69 9.26 -6.48 -3.37
N ILE A 70 8.73 -6.98 -4.46
CA ILE A 70 7.63 -7.95 -4.44
C ILE A 70 8.22 -9.33 -4.11
N THR A 71 7.91 -9.81 -2.91
CA THR A 71 8.44 -11.07 -2.36
C THR A 71 7.47 -12.24 -2.51
N PHE A 72 6.19 -11.95 -2.72
CA PHE A 72 5.16 -12.93 -3.01
C PHE A 72 4.23 -12.40 -4.10
N PHE A 73 3.83 -13.28 -5.02
CA PHE A 73 2.91 -12.93 -6.09
C PHE A 73 2.12 -14.15 -6.56
N ARG A 74 0.80 -14.03 -6.54
CA ARG A 74 -0.13 -14.92 -7.24
C ARG A 74 -1.33 -14.10 -7.71
N LYS A 75 -2.19 -14.66 -8.55
CA LYS A 75 -3.40 -13.97 -8.99
C LYS A 75 -4.24 -13.52 -7.78
N HIS A 76 -4.57 -12.25 -7.72
CA HIS A 76 -5.36 -11.58 -6.67
C HIS A 76 -4.68 -11.49 -5.29
N GLU A 77 -3.36 -11.71 -5.22
CA GLU A 77 -2.60 -11.46 -3.99
C GLU A 77 -1.12 -11.17 -4.30
N TYR A 78 -0.57 -10.17 -3.65
CA TYR A 78 0.88 -9.92 -3.67
C TYR A 78 1.34 -9.31 -2.35
N THR A 79 2.62 -9.47 -2.06
CA THR A 79 3.28 -8.88 -0.90
C THR A 79 4.48 -8.06 -1.35
N ASP A 80 4.56 -6.82 -0.89
CA ASP A 80 5.76 -6.00 -0.99
C ASP A 80 6.46 -5.90 0.36
N GLU A 81 7.78 -5.98 0.33
CA GLU A 81 8.63 -5.81 1.50
C GLU A 81 9.59 -4.64 1.27
N MET A 82 9.76 -3.83 2.30
CA MET A 82 10.77 -2.79 2.30
C MET A 82 12.17 -3.40 2.45
N ILE A 83 13.04 -3.12 1.50
CA ILE A 83 14.46 -3.49 1.53
C ILE A 83 15.26 -2.41 2.26
N GLU A 84 14.97 -1.15 1.97
CA GLU A 84 15.59 0.01 2.59
C GLU A 84 14.55 1.12 2.76
N GLY A 85 14.53 1.78 3.91
CA GLY A 85 13.57 2.85 4.18
C GLY A 85 13.49 3.24 5.66
N PRO A 86 12.42 3.95 6.05
CA PRO A 86 12.30 4.55 7.38
C PRO A 86 11.92 3.57 8.50
N PHE A 87 11.51 2.36 8.17
CA PHE A 87 11.18 1.33 9.16
C PHE A 87 12.35 0.35 9.32
N LYS A 88 12.38 -0.36 10.43
CA LYS A 88 13.27 -1.51 10.60
C LYS A 88 12.75 -2.73 9.82
N LYS A 89 11.43 -2.87 9.76
CA LYS A 89 10.74 -3.89 8.98
C LYS A 89 9.41 -3.36 8.48
N TRP A 90 9.05 -3.72 7.25
CA TRP A 90 7.75 -3.43 6.66
C TRP A 90 7.40 -4.53 5.67
N ILE A 91 6.25 -5.16 5.90
CA ILE A 91 5.68 -6.18 5.01
C ILE A 91 4.24 -5.79 4.76
N HIS A 92 3.88 -5.60 3.51
CA HIS A 92 2.54 -5.21 3.11
C HIS A 92 1.94 -6.23 2.16
N THR A 93 0.90 -6.91 2.60
CA THR A 93 0.17 -7.89 1.80
C THR A 93 -1.15 -7.31 1.31
N HIS A 94 -1.36 -7.39 0.01
CA HIS A 94 -2.57 -6.97 -0.69
C HIS A 94 -3.35 -8.20 -1.13
N ARG A 95 -4.63 -8.31 -0.73
CA ARG A 95 -5.53 -9.38 -1.16
C ARG A 95 -6.80 -8.82 -1.76
N PHE A 96 -7.30 -9.51 -2.76
CA PHE A 96 -8.52 -9.16 -3.46
C PHE A 96 -9.45 -10.37 -3.48
N SER A 97 -10.70 -10.19 -3.04
CA SER A 97 -11.69 -11.27 -2.97
C SER A 97 -12.92 -10.90 -3.78
N ASP A 98 -13.30 -11.79 -4.69
CA ASP A 98 -14.54 -11.65 -5.45
C ASP A 98 -15.74 -11.98 -4.54
N LEU A 99 -16.62 -11.00 -4.37
CA LEU A 99 -17.88 -11.16 -3.60
C LEU A 99 -19.08 -11.53 -4.48
N GLY A 100 -18.90 -11.65 -5.79
CA GLY A 100 -20.00 -11.76 -6.74
C GLY A 100 -20.70 -10.42 -7.01
N ASN A 101 -21.67 -10.41 -7.93
CA ASN A 101 -22.46 -9.23 -8.27
C ASN A 101 -21.63 -7.96 -8.57
N MET A 102 -20.49 -8.11 -9.25
CA MET A 102 -19.61 -7.00 -9.59
C MET A 102 -19.07 -6.27 -8.36
N LYS A 103 -18.79 -7.00 -7.29
CA LYS A 103 -18.20 -6.46 -6.05
C LYS A 103 -16.93 -7.17 -5.69
N THR A 104 -15.92 -6.40 -5.30
CA THR A 104 -14.62 -6.91 -4.85
C THR A 104 -14.28 -6.34 -3.49
N LYS A 105 -13.85 -7.22 -2.58
CA LYS A 105 -13.26 -6.81 -1.30
C LYS A 105 -11.75 -6.65 -1.46
N ILE A 106 -11.25 -5.50 -1.08
CA ILE A 106 -9.82 -5.18 -1.04
C ILE A 106 -9.38 -5.27 0.42
N ILE A 107 -8.30 -5.99 0.68
CA ILE A 107 -7.75 -6.21 2.01
C ILE A 107 -6.27 -5.86 1.99
N ASP A 108 -5.87 -4.95 2.86
CA ASP A 108 -4.48 -4.57 3.10
C ASP A 108 -4.07 -5.01 4.50
N GLU A 109 -2.99 -5.78 4.61
CA GLU A 109 -2.37 -6.17 5.88
C GLU A 109 -0.94 -5.68 5.91
N ILE A 110 -0.59 -4.91 6.95
CA ILE A 110 0.75 -4.37 7.14
C ILE A 110 1.32 -4.85 8.47
N GLU A 111 2.47 -5.50 8.42
CA GLU A 111 3.30 -5.79 9.59
C GLU A 111 4.53 -4.88 9.54
N TYR A 112 4.80 -4.17 10.63
CA TYR A 112 5.91 -3.23 10.64
C TYR A 112 6.65 -3.21 11.98
N GLU A 113 7.92 -2.80 11.95
CA GLU A 113 8.74 -2.55 13.12
C GLU A 113 9.43 -1.18 12.97
N LEU A 114 9.29 -0.35 14.02
CA LEU A 114 9.94 0.95 14.06
C LEU A 114 11.37 0.84 14.61
N PRO A 115 12.30 1.68 14.13
CA PRO A 115 13.71 1.60 14.53
C PRO A 115 14.01 2.08 15.97
N PHE A 116 13.03 2.69 16.64
CA PHE A 116 13.25 3.39 17.90
C PHE A 116 12.82 2.56 19.12
N GLY A 117 13.76 2.19 20.02
CA GLY A 117 13.55 1.30 21.15
C GLY A 117 12.53 1.77 22.21
N LEU A 118 12.91 2.73 23.07
CA LEU A 118 12.09 3.16 24.24
C LEU A 118 10.83 3.95 23.86
N LEU A 119 10.84 4.69 22.76
CA LEU A 119 9.70 5.47 22.27
C LEU A 119 8.72 4.65 21.41
N ARG A 120 8.98 3.36 21.24
CA ARG A 120 8.23 2.47 20.33
C ARG A 120 6.73 2.48 20.57
N LYS A 121 6.26 2.44 21.82
CA LYS A 121 4.81 2.41 22.12
C LYS A 121 4.09 3.67 21.65
N MET A 122 4.67 4.83 21.90
CA MET A 122 4.10 6.12 21.49
C MET A 122 4.12 6.27 19.97
N LEU A 123 5.24 5.90 19.34
CA LEU A 123 5.40 5.97 17.90
C LEU A 123 4.52 4.95 17.17
N ASN A 124 4.30 3.76 17.72
CA ASN A 124 3.36 2.78 17.17
C ASN A 124 1.92 3.31 17.14
N LYS A 125 1.48 3.95 18.23
CA LYS A 125 0.14 4.58 18.29
C LYS A 125 0.01 5.68 17.23
N TYR A 126 1.03 6.52 17.10
CA TYR A 126 1.06 7.58 16.09
C TYR A 126 1.04 7.01 14.66
N SER A 127 1.89 6.01 14.40
CA SER A 127 1.96 5.34 13.10
C SER A 127 0.63 4.71 12.71
N LYS A 128 -0.05 4.05 13.64
CA LYS A 128 -1.39 3.48 13.40
C LYS A 128 -2.39 4.55 12.97
N ILE A 129 -2.44 5.68 13.66
CA ILE A 129 -3.32 6.80 13.31
C ILE A 129 -3.00 7.33 11.91
N GLN A 130 -1.71 7.46 11.56
CA GLN A 130 -1.31 7.91 10.22
C GLN A 130 -1.69 6.88 9.14
N LEU A 131 -1.51 5.59 9.40
CA LEU A 131 -1.93 4.52 8.48
C LEU A 131 -3.45 4.55 8.26
N GLU A 132 -4.24 4.69 9.31
CA GLU A 132 -5.70 4.83 9.18
C GLU A 132 -6.09 6.00 8.26
N LYS A 133 -5.46 7.15 8.41
CA LYS A 133 -5.70 8.32 7.55
C LYS A 133 -5.31 8.07 6.09
N ILE A 134 -4.14 7.45 5.86
CA ILE A 134 -3.64 7.13 4.52
C ILE A 134 -4.57 6.13 3.83
N PHE A 135 -4.96 5.06 4.52
CA PHE A 135 -5.80 4.02 3.94
C PHE A 135 -7.26 4.47 3.75
N ASN A 136 -7.80 5.33 4.61
CA ASN A 136 -9.09 5.97 4.37
C ASN A 136 -9.07 6.85 3.11
N HIS A 137 -8.00 7.59 2.90
CA HIS A 137 -7.83 8.36 1.66
C HIS A 137 -7.73 7.42 0.43
N ARG A 138 -6.92 6.37 0.51
CA ARG A 138 -6.79 5.36 -0.56
C ARG A 138 -8.13 4.73 -0.90
N LYS A 139 -8.90 4.33 0.10
CA LYS A 139 -10.27 3.82 -0.07
C LYS A 139 -11.13 4.81 -0.86
N ASN A 140 -11.19 6.06 -0.44
CA ASN A 140 -12.02 7.08 -1.08
C ASN A 140 -11.64 7.29 -2.55
N ILE A 141 -10.36 7.43 -2.85
CA ILE A 141 -9.88 7.61 -4.22
C ILE A 141 -10.11 6.35 -5.07
N THR A 142 -9.86 5.16 -4.53
CA THR A 142 -10.11 3.90 -5.22
C THR A 142 -11.58 3.75 -5.58
N CYS A 143 -12.49 4.03 -4.64
CA CYS A 143 -13.93 4.00 -4.90
C CYS A 143 -14.35 5.02 -5.98
N LEU A 144 -13.82 6.25 -5.94
CA LEU A 144 -14.08 7.25 -6.97
C LEU A 144 -13.62 6.81 -8.38
N LYS A 145 -12.51 6.10 -8.45
CA LYS A 145 -11.93 5.65 -9.73
C LYS A 145 -12.59 4.38 -10.29
N LEU A 146 -12.99 3.46 -9.41
CA LEU A 146 -13.41 2.11 -9.79
C LEU A 146 -14.91 1.86 -9.68
N ASN A 147 -15.63 2.51 -8.76
CA ASN A 147 -17.06 2.28 -8.66
C ASN A 147 -17.76 2.63 -9.97
N LYS A 148 -18.64 1.74 -10.41
CA LYS A 148 -19.53 2.02 -11.54
C LYS A 148 -20.48 3.15 -11.18
N LYS A 149 -20.59 4.09 -12.08
CA LYS A 149 -21.57 5.15 -12.02
C LYS A 149 -22.94 4.65 -12.49
#